data_28d1f1816a73e6d4ceabebb41e9128f5
#
_entry.id   28d1f1816a73e6d4ceabebb41e9128f5
#
_cell.length_a   1.000
_cell.length_b   1.000
_cell.length_c   1.000
_cell.angle_alpha   90.00
_cell.angle_beta   90.00
_cell.angle_gamma   90.00
#
_symmetry.space_group_name_H-M   'P 1'
#
loop_
_entity.id
_entity.type
_entity.pdbx_description
1 polymer ?
#
loop_
_entity_poly.entity_id
_entity_poly.type
_entity_poly.pdbx_seq_one_letter_code
_entity_poly.pdbx_strand_id
1 'polypeptide(L)'
;ADLITSRALGRNRLIRANADHPAAKALTQLLEITFGPRAVIAEEFDIPAARQVVIFGSWAARYAGQAGPPPHDIDVLVVGNVDRADVYDAADRAAIRLGIEVNPVVRSQRQWSDPADSLVKQIKASAHTEVIERRETVDV
;
A
#
# COMPACT_ATOMS: atom_id res chain seq x y z
N ALA A 1 -30.51 6.90 -10.13
CA ALA A 1 -29.86 5.66 -9.70
C ALA A 1 -28.59 5.98 -8.96
N ASP A 2 -28.41 5.38 -7.80
CA ASP A 2 -27.27 5.66 -6.94
C ASP A 2 -25.99 5.08 -7.53
N LEU A 3 -25.05 5.94 -7.87
CA LEU A 3 -23.72 5.54 -8.36
C LEU A 3 -22.83 5.01 -7.24
N ILE A 4 -22.96 5.57 -6.04
CA ILE A 4 -22.24 5.16 -4.85
C ILE A 4 -23.20 4.84 -3.72
N THR A 5 -22.78 3.89 -2.87
CA THR A 5 -23.42 3.59 -1.60
C THR A 5 -22.49 3.99 -0.47
N SER A 6 -23.06 4.43 0.65
CA SER A 6 -22.28 4.81 1.82
C SER A 6 -22.86 4.20 3.09
N ARG A 7 -21.99 3.83 4.02
CA ARG A 7 -22.36 3.29 5.32
C ARG A 7 -21.49 3.92 6.40
N ALA A 8 -22.11 4.34 7.49
CA ALA A 8 -21.38 4.86 8.63
C ALA A 8 -20.66 3.72 9.37
N LEU A 9 -19.38 3.93 9.69
CA LEU A 9 -18.54 3.04 10.49
C LEU A 9 -17.93 3.88 11.61
N GLY A 10 -18.61 3.97 12.76
CA GLY A 10 -18.19 4.88 13.81
C GLY A 10 -18.19 6.32 13.33
N ARG A 11 -17.03 6.98 13.35
CA ARG A 11 -16.86 8.35 12.84
C ARG A 11 -16.52 8.40 11.34
N ASN A 12 -16.28 7.25 10.73
CA ASN A 12 -15.91 7.16 9.34
C ASN A 12 -17.10 6.76 8.48
N ARG A 13 -17.02 7.07 7.20
CA ARG A 13 -18.02 6.69 6.22
C ARG A 13 -17.38 5.78 5.19
N LEU A 14 -17.92 4.57 5.03
CA LEU A 14 -17.49 3.65 4.00
C LEU A 14 -18.24 3.95 2.71
N ILE A 15 -17.48 4.19 1.63
CA ILE A 15 -18.02 4.51 0.31
C ILE A 15 -17.69 3.35 -0.63
N ARG A 16 -18.70 2.89 -1.37
CA ARG A 16 -18.55 1.86 -2.41
C ARG A 16 -19.25 2.27 -3.68
N ALA A 17 -18.70 1.85 -4.82
CA ALA A 17 -19.41 1.96 -6.09
C ALA A 17 -20.57 0.98 -6.12
N ASN A 18 -21.72 1.43 -6.67
CA ASN A 18 -22.83 0.54 -6.97
C ASN A 18 -22.48 -0.25 -8.25
N ALA A 19 -22.17 -1.54 -8.10
CA ALA A 19 -21.69 -2.39 -9.19
C ALA A 19 -22.67 -2.52 -10.36
N ASP A 20 -23.96 -2.28 -10.11
CA ASP A 20 -25.01 -2.37 -11.14
C ASP A 20 -25.11 -1.09 -11.98
N HIS A 21 -24.42 -0.03 -11.58
CA HIS A 21 -24.46 1.24 -12.32
C HIS A 21 -23.48 1.21 -13.50
N PRO A 22 -23.89 1.71 -14.70
CA PRO A 22 -23.01 1.70 -15.87
C PRO A 22 -21.66 2.39 -15.69
N ALA A 23 -21.58 3.40 -14.82
CA ALA A 23 -20.32 4.12 -14.54
C ALA A 23 -19.54 3.54 -13.37
N ALA A 24 -19.96 2.42 -12.78
CA ALA A 24 -19.36 1.86 -11.56
C ALA A 24 -17.87 1.55 -11.72
N LYS A 25 -17.46 0.99 -12.86
CA LYS A 25 -16.07 0.65 -13.13
C LYS A 25 -15.17 1.88 -13.12
N ALA A 26 -15.60 2.95 -13.80
CA ALA A 26 -14.85 4.20 -13.85
C ALA A 26 -14.77 4.88 -12.47
N LEU A 27 -15.86 4.87 -11.71
CA LEU A 27 -15.88 5.41 -10.35
C LEU A 27 -14.98 4.61 -9.41
N THR A 28 -15.03 3.28 -9.49
CA THR A 28 -14.15 2.41 -8.69
C THR A 28 -12.69 2.73 -8.96
N GLN A 29 -12.31 2.87 -10.23
CA GLN A 29 -10.95 3.24 -10.59
C GLN A 29 -10.55 4.61 -10.04
N LEU A 30 -11.44 5.60 -10.13
CA LEU A 30 -11.18 6.94 -9.60
C LEU A 30 -11.02 6.92 -8.08
N LEU A 31 -11.87 6.18 -7.36
CA LEU A 31 -11.79 6.05 -5.91
C LEU A 31 -10.52 5.34 -5.47
N GLU A 32 -10.07 4.32 -6.20
CA GLU A 32 -8.82 3.61 -5.93
C GLU A 32 -7.60 4.52 -6.12
N ILE A 33 -7.59 5.36 -7.13
CA ILE A 33 -6.49 6.33 -7.37
C ILE A 33 -6.43 7.36 -6.25
N THR A 34 -7.58 7.80 -5.74
CA THR A 34 -7.68 8.91 -4.79
C THR A 34 -7.62 8.44 -3.33
N PHE A 35 -8.31 7.34 -3.01
CA PHE A 35 -8.54 6.86 -1.64
C PHE A 35 -8.09 5.43 -1.43
N GLY A 36 -7.56 4.79 -2.46
CA GLY A 36 -7.17 3.39 -2.42
C GLY A 36 -5.88 3.14 -1.63
N PRO A 37 -5.52 1.86 -1.46
CA PRO A 37 -4.36 1.48 -0.67
C PRO A 37 -3.06 2.16 -1.09
N ARG A 38 -2.81 2.27 -2.39
CA ARG A 38 -1.59 2.89 -2.89
C ARG A 38 -1.45 4.34 -2.44
N ALA A 39 -2.51 5.13 -2.55
CA ALA A 39 -2.52 6.53 -2.15
C ALA A 39 -2.36 6.69 -0.64
N VAL A 40 -3.10 5.90 0.14
CA VAL A 40 -3.05 5.95 1.60
C VAL A 40 -1.68 5.51 2.13
N ILE A 41 -1.12 4.45 1.59
CA ILE A 41 0.22 3.99 1.98
C ILE A 41 1.27 5.06 1.65
N ALA A 42 1.19 5.68 0.49
CA ALA A 42 2.13 6.74 0.11
C ALA A 42 2.06 7.94 1.08
N GLU A 43 0.87 8.32 1.52
CA GLU A 43 0.70 9.42 2.47
C GLU A 43 1.16 9.07 3.89
N GLU A 44 0.75 7.91 4.40
CA GLU A 44 1.06 7.53 5.78
C GLU A 44 2.51 7.07 5.97
N PHE A 45 3.09 6.44 4.96
CA PHE A 45 4.48 5.99 4.99
C PHE A 45 5.46 7.03 4.41
N ASP A 46 5.07 8.27 4.32
CA ASP A 46 5.95 9.37 3.95
C ASP A 46 6.89 9.73 5.11
N ILE A 47 7.79 8.80 5.40
CA ILE A 47 8.78 8.90 6.48
C ILE A 47 10.07 9.43 5.87
N PRO A 48 10.65 10.53 6.39
CA PRO A 48 11.80 11.20 5.75
C PRO A 48 13.00 10.30 5.48
N ALA A 49 13.27 9.33 6.36
CA ALA A 49 14.40 8.41 6.21
C ALA A 49 14.06 7.20 5.31
N ALA A 50 12.81 7.04 4.92
CA ALA A 50 12.41 5.96 4.00
C ALA A 50 12.84 6.32 2.57
N ARG A 51 13.62 5.43 1.96
CA ARG A 51 14.08 5.58 0.58
C ARG A 51 13.11 4.97 -0.42
N GLN A 52 12.53 3.85 -0.03
CA GLN A 52 11.54 3.15 -0.83
C GLN A 52 10.44 2.63 0.07
N VAL A 53 9.21 2.66 -0.43
CA VAL A 53 8.06 2.01 0.18
C VAL A 53 7.40 1.18 -0.91
N VAL A 54 7.24 -0.11 -0.66
CA VAL A 54 6.79 -1.08 -1.65
C VAL A 54 5.63 -1.88 -1.08
N ILE A 55 4.53 -1.96 -1.82
CA ILE A 55 3.44 -2.89 -1.49
C ILE A 55 3.73 -4.20 -2.20
N PHE A 56 3.65 -5.31 -1.47
CA PHE A 56 3.89 -6.64 -2.00
C PHE A 56 2.84 -7.63 -1.51
N GLY A 57 3.01 -8.90 -1.81
CA GLY A 57 2.10 -9.94 -1.36
C GLY A 57 0.80 -9.99 -2.14
N SER A 58 -0.26 -10.49 -1.51
CA SER A 58 -1.52 -10.81 -2.19
C SER A 58 -2.23 -9.58 -2.76
N TRP A 59 -2.20 -8.45 -2.06
CA TRP A 59 -2.81 -7.22 -2.60
C TRP A 59 -2.12 -6.79 -3.90
N ALA A 60 -0.77 -6.78 -3.89
CA ALA A 60 0.00 -6.40 -5.08
C ALA A 60 -0.27 -7.36 -6.25
N ALA A 61 -0.41 -8.66 -5.98
CA ALA A 61 -0.75 -9.64 -6.98
C ALA A 61 -2.13 -9.38 -7.61
N ARG A 62 -3.15 -9.05 -6.78
CA ARG A 62 -4.50 -8.74 -7.29
C ARG A 62 -4.50 -7.43 -8.07
N TYR A 63 -3.78 -6.44 -7.59
CA TYR A 63 -3.63 -5.15 -8.27
C TYR A 63 -2.96 -5.31 -9.64
N ALA A 64 -2.00 -6.23 -9.76
CA ALA A 64 -1.35 -6.58 -11.03
C ALA A 64 -2.23 -7.43 -11.97
N GLY A 65 -3.44 -7.78 -11.55
CA GLY A 65 -4.37 -8.56 -12.36
C GLY A 65 -4.25 -10.07 -12.20
N GLN A 66 -3.44 -10.56 -11.27
CA GLN A 66 -3.34 -11.99 -11.00
C GLN A 66 -4.57 -12.48 -10.26
N ALA A 67 -5.12 -13.60 -10.72
CA ALA A 67 -6.32 -14.19 -10.12
C ALA A 67 -6.03 -14.74 -8.72
N GLY A 68 -7.02 -14.65 -7.85
CA GLY A 68 -6.96 -15.20 -6.50
C GLY A 68 -8.04 -14.58 -5.61
N PRO A 69 -8.12 -15.02 -4.35
CA PRO A 69 -9.09 -14.47 -3.40
C PRO A 69 -8.79 -13.00 -3.09
N PRO A 70 -9.80 -12.24 -2.65
CA PRO A 70 -9.57 -10.86 -2.19
C PRO A 70 -8.57 -10.85 -1.04
N PRO A 71 -7.60 -9.91 -1.03
CA PRO A 71 -6.62 -9.84 0.05
C PRO A 71 -7.27 -9.37 1.35
N HIS A 72 -6.84 -9.95 2.47
CA HIS A 72 -7.30 -9.59 3.81
C HIS A 72 -6.39 -8.58 4.49
N ASP A 73 -5.22 -8.38 3.94
CA ASP A 73 -4.19 -7.49 4.47
C ASP A 73 -3.36 -6.88 3.34
N ILE A 74 -2.55 -5.91 3.72
CA ILE A 74 -1.61 -5.26 2.81
C ILE A 74 -0.22 -5.39 3.42
N ASP A 75 0.69 -6.00 2.69
CA ASP A 75 2.08 -6.11 3.08
C ASP A 75 2.88 -4.93 2.51
N VAL A 76 3.59 -4.22 3.39
CA VAL A 76 4.34 -3.02 3.03
C VAL A 76 5.80 -3.19 3.46
N LEU A 77 6.71 -3.04 2.51
CA LEU A 77 8.14 -3.00 2.78
C LEU A 77 8.61 -1.55 2.82
N VAL A 78 9.29 -1.18 3.88
CA VAL A 78 9.96 0.12 4.03
C VAL A 78 11.47 -0.11 3.98
N VAL A 79 12.12 0.53 3.02
CA VAL A 79 13.57 0.45 2.84
C VAL A 79 14.21 1.75 3.30
N GLY A 80 15.12 1.66 4.21
CA GLY A 80 15.86 2.81 4.72
C GLY A 80 16.25 2.65 6.18
N ASN A 81 16.98 3.63 6.68
CA ASN A 81 17.36 3.69 8.09
C ASN A 81 16.28 4.42 8.90
N VAL A 82 15.14 3.76 9.02
CA VAL A 82 13.93 4.31 9.64
C VAL A 82 13.81 3.85 11.11
N ASP A 83 13.12 4.65 11.90
CA ASP A 83 12.70 4.23 13.23
C ASP A 83 11.50 3.28 13.07
N ARG A 84 11.61 2.09 13.64
CA ARG A 84 10.55 1.07 13.57
C ARG A 84 9.24 1.56 14.19
N ALA A 85 9.30 2.38 15.24
CA ALA A 85 8.11 2.95 15.85
C ALA A 85 7.34 3.83 14.86
N ASP A 86 8.03 4.64 14.06
CA ASP A 86 7.40 5.46 13.02
C ASP A 86 6.73 4.59 11.95
N VAL A 87 7.34 3.47 11.60
CA VAL A 87 6.79 2.54 10.62
C VAL A 87 5.52 1.86 11.15
N TYR A 88 5.55 1.38 12.38
CA TYR A 88 4.38 0.75 12.99
C TYR A 88 3.24 1.73 13.19
N ASP A 89 3.52 2.96 13.59
CA ASP A 89 2.51 4.02 13.71
C ASP A 89 1.88 4.34 12.34
N ALA A 90 2.69 4.41 11.30
CA ALA A 90 2.21 4.61 9.94
C ALA A 90 1.29 3.46 9.49
N ALA A 91 1.67 2.22 9.79
CA ALA A 91 0.86 1.05 9.47
C ALA A 91 -0.50 1.08 10.19
N ASP A 92 -0.50 1.46 11.46
CA ASP A 92 -1.74 1.58 12.25
C ASP A 92 -2.67 2.65 11.67
N ARG A 93 -2.13 3.82 11.33
CA ARG A 93 -2.92 4.90 10.71
C ARG A 93 -3.48 4.47 9.35
N ALA A 94 -2.67 3.83 8.53
CA ALA A 94 -3.11 3.33 7.23
C ALA A 94 -4.22 2.27 7.39
N ALA A 95 -4.06 1.34 8.34
CA ALA A 95 -5.05 0.31 8.61
C ALA A 95 -6.40 0.90 9.02
N ILE A 96 -6.39 1.95 9.86
CA ILE A 96 -7.62 2.64 10.28
C ILE A 96 -8.29 3.30 9.07
N ARG A 97 -7.52 3.98 8.21
CA ARG A 97 -8.05 4.65 7.02
C ARG A 97 -8.62 3.67 6.00
N LEU A 98 -7.97 2.52 5.83
CA LEU A 98 -8.33 1.54 4.80
C LEU A 98 -9.34 0.49 5.28
N GLY A 99 -9.49 0.32 6.59
CA GLY A 99 -10.32 -0.75 7.13
C GLY A 99 -9.78 -2.15 6.86
N ILE A 100 -8.47 -2.28 6.69
CA ILE A 100 -7.78 -3.54 6.41
C ILE A 100 -6.46 -3.55 7.17
N GLU A 101 -5.99 -4.73 7.57
CA GLU A 101 -4.73 -4.88 8.27
C GLU A 101 -3.55 -4.49 7.37
N VAL A 102 -2.60 -3.76 7.92
CA VAL A 102 -1.36 -3.36 7.22
C VAL A 102 -0.18 -3.94 7.96
N ASN A 103 0.60 -4.78 7.29
CA ASN A 103 1.74 -5.50 7.86
C ASN A 103 3.05 -4.89 7.34
N PRO A 104 3.75 -4.11 8.15
CA PRO A 104 5.00 -3.50 7.72
C PRO A 104 6.20 -4.42 7.94
N VAL A 105 7.14 -4.36 7.03
CA VAL A 105 8.46 -4.98 7.13
C VAL A 105 9.50 -3.92 6.85
N VAL A 106 10.58 -3.89 7.62
CA VAL A 106 11.66 -2.94 7.45
C VAL A 106 12.92 -3.67 6.97
N ARG A 107 13.57 -3.09 5.96
CA ARG A 107 14.88 -3.52 5.49
C ARG A 107 15.76 -2.30 5.29
N SER A 108 17.07 -2.46 5.53
CA SER A 108 18.05 -1.43 5.18
C SER A 108 18.25 -1.39 3.67
N GLN A 109 18.81 -0.30 3.17
CA GLN A 109 19.20 -0.20 1.77
C GLN A 109 20.17 -1.32 1.38
N ARG A 110 21.07 -1.68 2.28
CA ARG A 110 22.00 -2.77 2.08
C ARG A 110 21.30 -4.12 1.92
N GLN A 111 20.31 -4.39 2.79
CA GLN A 111 19.51 -5.63 2.69
C GLN A 111 18.68 -5.67 1.41
N TRP A 112 18.14 -4.55 0.99
CA TRP A 112 17.38 -4.45 -0.27
C TRP A 112 18.23 -4.80 -1.49
N SER A 113 19.52 -4.50 -1.43
CA SER A 113 20.50 -4.79 -2.48
C SER A 113 21.16 -6.17 -2.33
N ASP A 114 20.87 -6.88 -1.24
CA ASP A 114 21.51 -8.16 -0.93
C ASP A 114 20.80 -9.32 -1.63
N PRO A 115 21.45 -10.00 -2.58
CA PRO A 115 20.85 -11.13 -3.28
C PRO A 115 20.63 -12.36 -2.39
N ALA A 116 21.20 -12.38 -1.19
CA ALA A 116 21.03 -13.47 -0.22
C ALA A 116 19.81 -13.30 0.69
N ASP A 117 19.22 -12.10 0.78
CA ASP A 117 18.00 -11.89 1.56
C ASP A 117 16.82 -12.57 0.87
N SER A 118 16.28 -13.60 1.50
CA SER A 118 15.22 -14.44 0.91
C SER A 118 13.91 -13.69 0.71
N LEU A 119 13.54 -12.82 1.65
CA LEU A 119 12.32 -12.02 1.54
C LEU A 119 12.44 -10.99 0.41
N VAL A 120 13.55 -10.26 0.37
CA VAL A 120 13.82 -9.28 -0.68
C VAL A 120 13.82 -9.93 -2.06
N LYS A 121 14.47 -11.08 -2.17
CA LYS A 121 14.49 -11.87 -3.41
C LYS A 121 13.09 -12.26 -3.85
N GLN A 122 12.27 -12.72 -2.92
CA GLN A 122 10.88 -13.09 -3.18
C GLN A 122 10.05 -11.88 -3.63
N ILE A 123 10.19 -10.75 -2.97
CA ILE A 123 9.48 -9.52 -3.32
C ILE A 123 9.83 -9.07 -4.74
N LYS A 124 11.13 -9.02 -5.06
CA LYS A 124 11.60 -8.60 -6.38
C LYS A 124 11.16 -9.54 -7.50
N ALA A 125 11.02 -10.83 -7.20
CA ALA A 125 10.60 -11.84 -8.17
C ALA A 125 9.07 -11.93 -8.34
N SER A 126 8.30 -11.30 -7.46
CA SER A 126 6.83 -11.35 -7.44
C SER A 126 6.23 -10.01 -7.80
N ALA A 127 4.92 -9.98 -8.00
CA ALA A 127 4.20 -8.72 -8.19
C ALA A 127 4.40 -7.81 -6.98
N HIS A 128 4.84 -6.59 -7.22
CA HIS A 128 5.00 -5.56 -6.20
C HIS A 128 4.80 -4.18 -6.83
N THR A 129 4.47 -3.21 -5.99
CA THR A 129 4.21 -1.84 -6.44
C THR A 129 5.02 -0.88 -5.59
N GLU A 130 5.91 -0.12 -6.22
CA GLU A 130 6.62 0.96 -5.55
C GLU A 130 5.69 2.17 -5.41
N VAL A 131 5.47 2.62 -4.17
CA VAL A 131 4.63 3.79 -3.89
C VAL A 131 5.45 5.02 -3.53
N ILE A 132 6.64 4.82 -2.99
CA ILE A 132 7.62 5.88 -2.75
C ILE A 132 8.98 5.38 -3.22
N GLU A 133 9.66 6.19 -4.01
CA GLU A 133 11.04 5.97 -4.40
C GLU A 133 11.78 7.30 -4.33
N ARG A 134 12.78 7.38 -3.44
CA ARG A 134 13.61 8.56 -3.27
C ARG A 134 15.03 8.23 -3.66
N ARG A 135 15.56 8.97 -4.61
CA ARG A 135 16.96 8.85 -4.98
C ARG A 135 17.82 9.48 -3.90
N GLU A 136 19.01 8.91 -3.72
CA GLU A 136 20.01 9.52 -2.88
C GLU A 136 20.38 10.88 -3.49
N THR A 137 20.18 11.94 -2.72
CA THR A 137 20.73 13.24 -3.08
C THR A 137 22.23 13.14 -2.87
N VAL A 138 22.97 13.09 -3.97
CA VAL A 138 24.42 13.25 -3.90
C VAL A 138 24.65 14.73 -3.65
N ASP A 139 25.03 15.08 -2.43
CA ASP A 139 25.54 16.41 -2.14
C ASP A 139 26.85 16.59 -2.89
N VAL A 140 26.80 17.43 -3.86
CA VAL A 140 28.01 17.83 -4.59
C VAL A 140 28.66 18.98 -3.85
#